data_6e6ff964fa84d4e36e023aa906d61d4c
#
_entry.id   6e6ff964fa84d4e36e023aa906d61d4c
#
_cell.length_a   1.000
_cell.length_b   1.000
_cell.length_c   1.000
_cell.angle_alpha   90.00
_cell.angle_beta   90.00
_cell.angle_gamma   90.00
#
_symmetry.space_group_name_H-M   'P 1'
#
loop_
_entity.id
_entity.type
_entity.pdbx_description
1 polymer ?
#
loop_
_entity_poly.entity_id
_entity_poly.type
_entity_poly.pdbx_seq_one_letter_code
_entity_poly.pdbx_strand_id
1 'polypeptide(L)'
;DRIKKNNGKKLSDEKILDVVSAIEDENNITLAENQKEAIIKAVSNSFLLLTGGAGTGKTTVLKFILEACERLTECKSVCLLAPTGRAASRMTEAVGRTATTIHSKLQLREDSKDNEGAVIDDDIVVVDETSMCDMYIFSELIKSVPKKSKLILIGDSEQLPSVGAGNVLFELLNSPVAKVELKQIQRQKGNDNPIITNSLAVRQGNINLDYTS
;
A
#
# COMPACT_ATOMS: atom_id res chain seq x y z
N ASP A 1 -20.14 -0.76 3.76
CA ASP A 1 -20.51 -2.12 4.21
C ASP A 1 -19.40 -3.17 4.07
N ARG A 2 -18.40 -2.98 3.20
CA ARG A 2 -17.24 -3.88 3.08
C ARG A 2 -16.39 -3.97 4.35
N ILE A 3 -16.30 -2.89 5.07
CA ILE A 3 -15.38 -2.70 6.20
C ILE A 3 -15.86 -3.41 7.48
N LYS A 4 -17.12 -3.86 7.53
CA LYS A 4 -17.77 -4.32 8.79
C LYS A 4 -17.90 -5.83 8.98
N LYS A 5 -17.49 -6.69 8.05
CA LYS A 5 -17.67 -8.15 8.21
C LYS A 5 -16.36 -8.90 7.99
N ASN A 6 -15.54 -8.95 9.01
CA ASN A 6 -14.52 -9.99 9.15
C ASN A 6 -15.11 -11.09 10.04
N ASN A 7 -15.72 -12.12 9.43
CA ASN A 7 -16.26 -13.30 10.13
C ASN A 7 -15.21 -14.44 10.26
N GLY A 8 -13.92 -14.11 10.09
CA GLY A 8 -12.83 -15.02 10.41
C GLY A 8 -12.55 -15.02 11.92
N LYS A 9 -12.07 -16.13 12.49
CA LYS A 9 -11.53 -16.19 13.86
C LYS A 9 -10.58 -15.01 14.03
N LYS A 10 -10.92 -14.07 14.89
CA LYS A 10 -10.08 -12.91 15.18
C LYS A 10 -8.78 -13.43 15.78
N LEU A 11 -7.71 -13.36 14.98
CA LEU A 11 -6.37 -13.68 15.48
C LEU A 11 -6.04 -12.71 16.63
N SER A 12 -5.44 -13.23 17.70
CA SER A 12 -4.97 -12.36 18.77
C SER A 12 -3.75 -11.57 18.27
N ASP A 13 -3.65 -10.32 18.71
CA ASP A 13 -2.52 -9.46 18.37
C ASP A 13 -1.18 -10.11 18.80
N GLU A 14 -1.18 -10.88 19.89
CA GLU A 14 -0.04 -11.65 20.38
C GLU A 14 0.48 -12.65 19.33
N LYS A 15 -0.40 -13.44 18.73
CA LYS A 15 0.00 -14.38 17.65
C LYS A 15 0.54 -13.68 16.41
N ILE A 16 0.01 -12.49 16.12
CA ILE A 16 0.53 -11.70 15.00
C ILE A 16 1.93 -11.17 15.33
N LEU A 17 2.13 -10.70 16.55
CA LEU A 17 3.43 -10.23 17.04
C LEU A 17 4.50 -11.34 17.06
N ASP A 18 4.13 -12.57 17.42
CA ASP A 18 5.04 -13.73 17.35
C ASP A 18 5.54 -13.95 15.91
N VAL A 19 4.64 -13.86 14.93
CA VAL A 19 5.03 -13.99 13.51
C VAL A 19 5.85 -12.79 13.05
N VAL A 20 5.52 -11.58 13.50
CA VAL A 20 6.31 -10.38 13.20
C VAL A 20 7.74 -10.52 13.74
N SER A 21 7.89 -11.00 14.98
CA SER A 21 9.22 -11.25 15.57
C SER A 21 10.01 -12.30 14.79
N ALA A 22 9.35 -13.38 14.36
CA ALA A 22 9.99 -14.40 13.51
C ALA A 22 10.45 -13.81 12.16
N ILE A 23 9.64 -12.94 11.55
CA ILE A 23 10.00 -12.24 10.30
C ILE A 23 11.20 -11.29 10.53
N GLU A 24 11.24 -10.56 11.65
CA GLU A 24 12.37 -9.70 12.02
C GLU A 24 13.67 -10.52 12.14
N ASP A 25 13.62 -11.65 12.84
CA ASP A 25 14.78 -12.52 13.05
C ASP A 25 15.28 -13.15 11.73
N GLU A 26 14.38 -13.70 10.92
CA GLU A 26 14.71 -14.35 9.64
C GLU A 26 15.33 -13.37 8.63
N ASN A 27 14.90 -12.11 8.65
CA ASN A 27 15.39 -11.08 7.74
C ASN A 27 16.51 -10.23 8.35
N ASN A 28 16.89 -10.47 9.60
CA ASN A 28 17.88 -9.72 10.35
C ASN A 28 17.63 -8.20 10.36
N ILE A 29 16.38 -7.82 10.65
CA ILE A 29 15.91 -6.45 10.68
C ILE A 29 15.15 -6.15 11.97
N THR A 30 14.95 -4.89 12.25
CA THR A 30 14.05 -4.41 13.31
C THR A 30 13.02 -3.47 12.69
N LEU A 31 11.74 -3.82 12.82
CA LEU A 31 10.64 -2.99 12.36
C LEU A 31 10.31 -1.90 13.36
N ALA A 32 10.00 -0.71 12.86
CA ALA A 32 9.49 0.36 13.69
C ALA A 32 8.04 0.06 14.16
N GLU A 33 7.62 0.67 15.26
CA GLU A 33 6.30 0.41 15.84
C GLU A 33 5.14 0.63 14.85
N ASN A 34 5.20 1.70 14.04
CA ASN A 34 4.19 1.96 13.02
C ASN A 34 4.21 0.92 11.86
N GLN A 35 5.36 0.29 11.61
CA GLN A 35 5.47 -0.81 10.65
C GLN A 35 4.84 -2.10 11.20
N LYS A 36 5.08 -2.40 12.49
CA LYS A 36 4.42 -3.51 13.20
C LYS A 36 2.91 -3.29 13.27
N GLU A 37 2.48 -2.07 13.59
CA GLU A 37 1.06 -1.70 13.57
C GLU A 37 0.42 -1.93 12.20
N ALA A 38 1.12 -1.59 11.11
CA ALA A 38 0.63 -1.83 9.75
C ALA A 38 0.43 -3.31 9.46
N ILE A 39 1.34 -4.19 9.89
CA ILE A 39 1.21 -5.63 9.74
C ILE A 39 0.02 -6.15 10.56
N ILE A 40 -0.10 -5.75 11.84
CA ILE A 40 -1.21 -6.16 12.71
C ILE A 40 -2.55 -5.74 12.08
N LYS A 41 -2.67 -4.49 11.65
CA LYS A 41 -3.90 -3.98 11.03
C LYS A 41 -4.19 -4.66 9.70
N ALA A 42 -3.18 -4.96 8.88
CA ALA A 42 -3.36 -5.67 7.63
C ALA A 42 -3.88 -7.10 7.85
N VAL A 43 -3.33 -7.83 8.81
CA VAL A 43 -3.79 -9.19 9.13
C VAL A 43 -5.21 -9.18 9.70
N SER A 44 -5.50 -8.25 10.61
CA SER A 44 -6.75 -8.22 11.38
C SER A 44 -7.94 -7.61 10.61
N ASN A 45 -7.72 -6.88 9.52
CA ASN A 45 -8.78 -6.20 8.78
C ASN A 45 -8.86 -6.67 7.33
N SER A 46 -10.05 -6.58 6.74
CA SER A 46 -10.25 -6.81 5.30
C SER A 46 -9.84 -5.62 4.43
N PHE A 47 -9.59 -4.47 5.03
CA PHE A 47 -9.14 -3.26 4.37
C PHE A 47 -8.04 -2.58 5.17
N LEU A 48 -7.00 -2.10 4.51
CA LEU A 48 -5.96 -1.27 5.09
C LEU A 48 -5.58 -0.14 4.11
N LEU A 49 -5.49 1.08 4.63
CA LEU A 49 -4.84 2.20 3.96
C LEU A 49 -3.46 2.43 4.61
N LEU A 50 -2.40 2.22 3.85
CA LEU A 50 -1.02 2.46 4.26
C LEU A 50 -0.50 3.71 3.57
N THR A 51 -0.13 4.73 4.34
CA THR A 51 0.40 5.98 3.80
C THR A 51 1.77 6.31 4.35
N GLY A 52 2.46 7.23 3.70
CA GLY A 52 3.77 7.72 4.12
C GLY A 52 4.50 8.39 2.96
N GLY A 53 5.41 9.27 3.27
CA GLY A 53 6.22 9.95 2.28
C GLY A 53 7.22 9.04 1.55
N ALA A 54 7.97 9.61 0.62
CA ALA A 54 9.03 8.88 -0.07
C ALA A 54 10.08 8.36 0.93
N GLY A 55 10.52 7.11 0.75
CA GLY A 55 11.57 6.52 1.59
C GLY A 55 11.13 6.07 3.00
N THR A 56 9.84 6.11 3.34
CA THR A 56 9.33 5.64 4.64
C THR A 56 9.27 4.13 4.78
N GLY A 57 9.63 3.38 3.73
CA GLY A 57 9.65 1.91 3.77
C GLY A 57 8.32 1.24 3.44
N LYS A 58 7.37 1.93 2.78
CA LYS A 58 6.06 1.36 2.39
C LYS A 58 6.18 0.00 1.70
N THR A 59 7.07 -0.10 0.73
CA THR A 59 7.27 -1.35 -0.03
C THR A 59 7.90 -2.47 0.80
N THR A 60 8.79 -2.11 1.72
CA THR A 60 9.38 -3.07 2.67
C THR A 60 8.32 -3.61 3.61
N VAL A 61 7.51 -2.72 4.18
CA VAL A 61 6.38 -3.11 5.05
C VAL A 61 5.37 -3.96 4.29
N LEU A 62 5.08 -3.64 3.01
CA LEU A 62 4.20 -4.45 2.18
C LEU A 62 4.69 -5.91 2.07
N LYS A 63 6.00 -6.15 1.85
CA LYS A 63 6.52 -7.52 1.82
C LYS A 63 6.19 -8.28 3.10
N PHE A 64 6.41 -7.67 4.25
CA PHE A 64 6.16 -8.31 5.54
C PHE A 64 4.66 -8.45 5.84
N ILE A 65 3.83 -7.53 5.36
CA ILE A 65 2.37 -7.68 5.41
C ILE A 65 1.93 -8.92 4.64
N LEU A 66 2.42 -9.08 3.40
CA LEU A 66 2.07 -10.23 2.57
C LEU A 66 2.54 -11.53 3.22
N GLU A 67 3.76 -11.57 3.69
CA GLU A 67 4.34 -12.73 4.38
C GLU A 67 3.56 -13.09 5.66
N ALA A 68 3.23 -12.11 6.48
CA ALA A 68 2.43 -12.34 7.68
C ALA A 68 1.00 -12.83 7.35
N CYS A 69 0.38 -12.28 6.31
CA CYS A 69 -0.92 -12.76 5.83
C CYS A 69 -0.84 -14.22 5.38
N GLU A 70 0.18 -14.60 4.62
CA GLU A 70 0.37 -15.98 4.13
C GLU A 70 0.62 -16.98 5.27
N ARG A 71 1.35 -16.57 6.32
CA ARG A 71 1.64 -17.42 7.49
C ARG A 71 0.44 -17.57 8.43
N LEU A 72 -0.38 -16.53 8.54
CA LEU A 72 -1.44 -16.44 9.56
C LEU A 72 -2.85 -16.66 9.04
N THR A 73 -3.05 -16.59 7.72
CA THR A 73 -4.38 -16.70 7.10
C THR A 73 -4.36 -17.75 5.99
N GLU A 74 -5.54 -18.05 5.44
CA GLU A 74 -5.66 -18.98 4.30
C GLU A 74 -5.42 -18.29 2.95
N CYS A 75 -4.85 -17.06 2.94
CA CYS A 75 -4.58 -16.31 1.72
C CYS A 75 -3.48 -17.00 0.91
N LYS A 76 -3.80 -17.39 -0.33
CA LYS A 76 -2.91 -18.12 -1.26
C LYS A 76 -2.58 -17.31 -2.51
N SER A 77 -3.40 -16.35 -2.85
CA SER A 77 -3.26 -15.56 -4.07
C SER A 77 -3.17 -14.06 -3.78
N VAL A 78 -2.27 -13.39 -4.48
CA VAL A 78 -2.00 -11.95 -4.32
C VAL A 78 -1.99 -11.28 -5.69
N CYS A 79 -2.83 -10.28 -5.86
CA CYS A 79 -2.85 -9.39 -7.01
C CYS A 79 -2.21 -8.05 -6.66
N LEU A 80 -1.12 -7.71 -7.34
CA LEU A 80 -0.41 -6.44 -7.18
C LEU A 80 -0.76 -5.50 -8.33
N LEU A 81 -1.25 -4.32 -8.00
CA LEU A 81 -1.74 -3.33 -8.95
C LEU A 81 -1.09 -1.98 -8.74
N ALA A 82 -0.92 -1.24 -9.84
CA ALA A 82 -0.49 0.15 -9.82
C ALA A 82 -1.21 0.95 -10.92
N PRO A 83 -1.30 2.29 -10.81
CA PRO A 83 -1.97 3.11 -11.84
C PRO A 83 -1.18 3.19 -13.14
N THR A 84 0.14 3.05 -13.10
CA THR A 84 1.03 3.19 -14.27
C THR A 84 1.93 1.97 -14.45
N GLY A 85 2.36 1.70 -15.69
CA GLY A 85 3.30 0.62 -15.99
C GLY A 85 4.64 0.78 -15.25
N ARG A 86 5.14 2.00 -15.12
CA ARG A 86 6.38 2.29 -14.38
C ARG A 86 6.25 1.96 -12.88
N ALA A 87 5.12 2.30 -12.27
CA ALA A 87 4.85 1.95 -10.88
C ALA A 87 4.71 0.43 -10.71
N ALA A 88 4.02 -0.27 -11.62
CA ALA A 88 3.91 -1.71 -11.62
C ALA A 88 5.28 -2.41 -11.74
N SER A 89 6.15 -1.94 -12.64
CA SER A 89 7.51 -2.49 -12.76
C SER A 89 8.32 -2.33 -11.47
N ARG A 90 8.30 -1.13 -10.86
CA ARG A 90 8.97 -0.87 -9.58
C ARG A 90 8.42 -1.76 -8.46
N MET A 91 7.11 -1.94 -8.41
CA MET A 91 6.47 -2.81 -7.43
C MET A 91 6.90 -4.26 -7.63
N THR A 92 6.97 -4.74 -8.88
CA THR A 92 7.47 -6.08 -9.22
C THR A 92 8.88 -6.30 -8.72
N GLU A 93 9.80 -5.38 -9.02
CA GLU A 93 11.20 -5.45 -8.58
C GLU A 93 11.32 -5.45 -7.06
N ALA A 94 10.58 -4.58 -6.41
CA ALA A 94 10.68 -4.38 -4.97
C ALA A 94 10.02 -5.50 -4.17
N VAL A 95 8.88 -6.03 -4.60
CA VAL A 95 8.13 -7.09 -3.89
C VAL A 95 8.62 -8.48 -4.31
N GLY A 96 9.17 -8.63 -5.53
CA GLY A 96 9.57 -9.92 -6.09
C GLY A 96 8.40 -10.73 -6.64
N ARG A 97 7.25 -10.08 -6.91
CA ARG A 97 6.03 -10.69 -7.47
C ARG A 97 5.51 -9.82 -8.60
N THR A 98 4.98 -10.43 -9.65
CA THR A 98 4.47 -9.68 -10.81
C THR A 98 3.33 -8.74 -10.41
N ALA A 99 3.50 -7.48 -10.72
CA ALA A 99 2.47 -6.45 -10.63
C ALA A 99 2.03 -6.00 -12.01
N THR A 100 0.79 -5.56 -12.15
CA THR A 100 0.24 -5.07 -13.40
C THR A 100 -0.44 -3.72 -13.21
N THR A 101 -0.82 -3.05 -14.30
CA THR A 101 -1.62 -1.84 -14.17
C THR A 101 -3.09 -2.17 -13.87
N ILE A 102 -3.77 -1.26 -13.14
CA ILE A 102 -5.20 -1.38 -12.86
C ILE A 102 -5.97 -1.51 -14.18
N HIS A 103 -5.67 -0.67 -15.17
CA HIS A 103 -6.32 -0.71 -16.48
C HIS A 103 -6.17 -2.08 -17.16
N SER A 104 -4.96 -2.64 -17.16
CA SER A 104 -4.71 -3.95 -17.76
C SER A 104 -5.45 -5.08 -17.02
N LYS A 105 -5.41 -5.10 -15.69
CA LYS A 105 -6.07 -6.14 -14.89
C LYS A 105 -7.57 -6.09 -15.04
N LEU A 106 -8.16 -4.91 -15.06
CA LEU A 106 -9.61 -4.70 -15.18
C LEU A 106 -10.09 -4.66 -16.64
N GLN A 107 -9.17 -4.72 -17.62
CA GLN A 107 -9.47 -4.63 -19.05
C GLN A 107 -10.26 -3.35 -19.40
N LEU A 108 -9.99 -2.26 -18.71
CA LEU A 108 -10.65 -0.97 -18.94
C LEU A 108 -10.26 -0.44 -20.33
N ARG A 109 -11.28 -0.13 -21.16
CA ARG A 109 -11.11 0.48 -22.48
C ARG A 109 -11.67 1.91 -22.43
N GLU A 110 -10.95 2.85 -23.02
CA GLU A 110 -11.34 4.28 -23.02
C GLU A 110 -12.70 4.53 -23.71
N ASP A 111 -13.09 3.67 -24.67
CA ASP A 111 -14.26 3.89 -25.53
C ASP A 111 -15.48 2.99 -25.19
N SER A 112 -15.44 2.15 -24.17
CA SER A 112 -16.55 1.25 -23.88
C SER A 112 -17.42 1.76 -22.73
N LYS A 113 -18.70 2.05 -23.04
CA LYS A 113 -19.72 2.39 -22.04
C LYS A 113 -20.16 1.18 -21.18
N ASP A 114 -19.87 -0.04 -21.66
CA ASP A 114 -20.21 -1.31 -21.01
C ASP A 114 -18.91 -2.04 -20.61
N ASN A 115 -18.14 -1.44 -19.71
CA ASN A 115 -17.03 -2.14 -19.09
C ASN A 115 -17.59 -3.08 -18.01
N GLU A 116 -17.99 -4.31 -18.38
CA GLU A 116 -18.01 -5.39 -17.41
C GLU A 116 -16.54 -5.68 -17.03
N GLY A 117 -16.05 -4.96 -16.02
CA GLY A 117 -14.70 -5.09 -15.55
C GLY A 117 -14.39 -6.52 -15.15
N ALA A 118 -13.20 -7.01 -15.50
CA ALA A 118 -12.77 -8.34 -15.12
C ALA A 118 -12.78 -8.47 -13.59
N VAL A 119 -13.41 -9.52 -13.08
CA VAL A 119 -13.43 -9.82 -11.64
C VAL A 119 -12.03 -10.26 -11.20
N ILE A 120 -11.54 -9.67 -10.12
CA ILE A 120 -10.30 -10.08 -9.47
C ILE A 120 -10.65 -11.21 -8.49
N ASP A 121 -10.11 -12.40 -8.67
CA ASP A 121 -10.39 -13.56 -7.79
C ASP A 121 -9.21 -13.89 -6.86
N ASP A 122 -8.43 -12.89 -6.51
CA ASP A 122 -7.29 -13.05 -5.61
C ASP A 122 -7.71 -12.77 -4.15
N ASP A 123 -7.06 -13.46 -3.19
CA ASP A 123 -7.36 -13.34 -1.76
C ASP A 123 -6.92 -11.98 -1.20
N ILE A 124 -5.80 -11.47 -1.72
CA ILE A 124 -5.25 -10.15 -1.36
C ILE A 124 -5.10 -9.33 -2.63
N VAL A 125 -5.65 -8.14 -2.62
CA VAL A 125 -5.46 -7.14 -3.68
C VAL A 125 -4.73 -5.95 -3.09
N VAL A 126 -3.59 -5.61 -3.68
CA VAL A 126 -2.78 -4.46 -3.28
C VAL A 126 -2.78 -3.45 -4.41
N VAL A 127 -2.98 -2.19 -4.08
CA VAL A 127 -2.86 -1.08 -5.02
C VAL A 127 -1.83 -0.09 -4.49
N ASP A 128 -0.73 0.05 -5.21
CA ASP A 128 0.29 1.07 -4.91
C ASP A 128 0.01 2.37 -5.66
N GLU A 129 0.60 3.45 -5.23
CA GLU A 129 0.43 4.81 -5.78
C GLU A 129 -1.06 5.23 -5.89
N THR A 130 -1.86 4.91 -4.86
CA THR A 130 -3.32 5.21 -4.84
C THR A 130 -3.63 6.71 -5.01
N SER A 131 -2.68 7.60 -4.67
CA SER A 131 -2.80 9.05 -4.89
C SER A 131 -3.04 9.43 -6.35
N MET A 132 -2.61 8.59 -7.30
CA MET A 132 -2.82 8.78 -8.74
C MET A 132 -4.14 8.21 -9.27
N CYS A 133 -4.90 7.48 -8.44
CA CYS A 133 -6.18 6.91 -8.83
C CYS A 133 -7.28 7.97 -8.72
N ASP A 134 -8.00 8.22 -9.81
CA ASP A 134 -9.21 9.02 -9.81
C ASP A 134 -10.44 8.23 -9.34
N MET A 135 -11.57 8.91 -9.20
CA MET A 135 -12.81 8.30 -8.72
C MET A 135 -13.35 7.23 -9.68
N TYR A 136 -13.14 7.37 -10.99
CA TYR A 136 -13.61 6.39 -11.97
C TYR A 136 -12.83 5.08 -11.84
N ILE A 137 -11.50 5.15 -11.91
CA ILE A 137 -10.62 3.98 -11.76
C ILE A 137 -10.86 3.30 -10.42
N PHE A 138 -10.98 4.08 -9.35
CA PHE A 138 -11.25 3.54 -8.02
C PHE A 138 -12.61 2.86 -7.92
N SER A 139 -13.66 3.43 -8.52
CA SER A 139 -14.99 2.82 -8.57
C SER A 139 -14.97 1.47 -9.26
N GLU A 140 -14.33 1.37 -10.44
CA GLU A 140 -14.20 0.12 -11.18
C GLU A 140 -13.39 -0.92 -10.40
N LEU A 141 -12.29 -0.51 -9.77
CA LEU A 141 -11.52 -1.37 -8.88
C LEU A 141 -12.38 -1.96 -7.76
N ILE A 142 -13.13 -1.11 -7.04
CA ILE A 142 -13.98 -1.57 -5.93
C ILE A 142 -15.09 -2.52 -6.38
N LYS A 143 -15.65 -2.34 -7.56
CA LYS A 143 -16.63 -3.27 -8.15
C LYS A 143 -15.99 -4.62 -8.48
N SER A 144 -14.75 -4.62 -8.95
CA SER A 144 -14.02 -5.80 -9.42
C SER A 144 -13.41 -6.64 -8.29
N VAL A 145 -13.13 -6.05 -7.12
CA VAL A 145 -12.55 -6.77 -5.96
C VAL A 145 -13.66 -7.48 -5.17
N PRO A 146 -13.62 -8.82 -4.99
CA PRO A 146 -14.62 -9.57 -4.21
C PRO A 146 -14.69 -9.10 -2.74
N LYS A 147 -15.87 -9.22 -2.13
CA LYS A 147 -16.06 -8.87 -0.70
C LYS A 147 -15.22 -9.73 0.25
N LYS A 148 -14.88 -10.95 -0.15
CA LYS A 148 -14.04 -11.87 0.61
C LYS A 148 -12.57 -11.48 0.60
N SER A 149 -12.12 -10.76 -0.42
CA SER A 149 -10.72 -10.41 -0.61
C SER A 149 -10.30 -9.27 0.32
N LYS A 150 -9.07 -9.34 0.77
CA LYS A 150 -8.40 -8.25 1.50
C LYS A 150 -7.94 -7.19 0.51
N LEU A 151 -8.23 -5.92 0.78
CA LEU A 151 -7.80 -4.79 -0.03
C LEU A 151 -6.81 -3.92 0.75
N ILE A 152 -5.61 -3.77 0.21
CA ILE A 152 -4.57 -2.91 0.77
C ILE A 152 -4.28 -1.80 -0.23
N LEU A 153 -4.48 -0.57 0.19
CA LEU A 153 -4.18 0.62 -0.59
C LEU A 153 -2.93 1.29 -0.03
N ILE A 154 -1.99 1.63 -0.91
CA ILE A 154 -0.74 2.28 -0.55
C ILE A 154 -0.67 3.61 -1.29
N GLY A 155 -0.38 4.69 -0.57
CA GLY A 155 -0.29 6.02 -1.16
C GLY A 155 0.63 6.94 -0.40
N ASP A 156 0.86 8.10 -0.99
CA ASP A 156 1.63 9.18 -0.40
C ASP A 156 0.72 10.42 -0.32
N SER A 157 0.35 10.81 0.90
CA SER A 157 -0.53 11.95 1.14
C SER A 157 0.09 13.31 0.77
N GLU A 158 1.41 13.35 0.55
CA GLU A 158 2.14 14.55 0.15
C GLU A 158 2.32 14.65 -1.38
N GLN A 159 1.97 13.59 -2.12
CA GLN A 159 1.99 13.63 -3.58
C GLN A 159 0.80 14.42 -4.15
N LEU A 160 0.98 14.90 -5.39
CA LEU A 160 -0.10 15.54 -6.13
C LEU A 160 -1.27 14.55 -6.32
N PRO A 161 -2.52 15.03 -6.22
CA PRO A 161 -3.69 14.21 -6.48
C PRO A 161 -3.75 13.77 -7.95
N SER A 162 -4.65 12.83 -8.25
CA SER A 162 -4.92 12.38 -9.61
C SER A 162 -5.31 13.54 -10.54
N VAL A 163 -4.97 13.40 -11.83
CA VAL A 163 -5.38 14.37 -12.87
C VAL A 163 -6.90 14.25 -13.14
N GLY A 164 -7.46 13.05 -12.99
CA GLY A 164 -8.90 12.79 -13.12
C GLY A 164 -9.71 13.31 -11.93
N ALA A 165 -11.02 13.31 -12.07
CA ALA A 165 -11.93 13.85 -11.07
C ALA A 165 -11.92 13.08 -9.75
N GLY A 166 -11.91 13.81 -8.64
CA GLY A 166 -11.97 13.28 -7.27
C GLY A 166 -10.59 13.04 -6.65
N ASN A 167 -10.53 13.11 -5.32
CA ASN A 167 -9.33 12.86 -4.54
C ASN A 167 -9.56 11.66 -3.60
N VAL A 168 -9.46 10.47 -4.17
CA VAL A 168 -9.75 9.19 -3.49
C VAL A 168 -8.93 9.04 -2.20
N LEU A 169 -7.64 9.32 -2.27
CA LEU A 169 -6.76 9.16 -1.11
C LEU A 169 -7.16 10.10 0.03
N PHE A 170 -7.46 11.35 -0.28
CA PHE A 170 -7.89 12.34 0.72
C PHE A 170 -9.20 11.94 1.40
N GLU A 171 -10.19 11.48 0.63
CA GLU A 171 -11.47 11.01 1.16
C GLU A 171 -11.30 9.78 2.07
N LEU A 172 -10.42 8.85 1.68
CA LEU A 172 -10.11 7.68 2.49
C LEU A 172 -9.37 8.05 3.79
N LEU A 173 -8.47 9.03 3.74
CA LEU A 173 -7.78 9.54 4.93
C LEU A 173 -8.75 10.15 5.96
N ASN A 174 -9.83 10.78 5.49
CA ASN A 174 -10.85 11.37 6.34
C ASN A 174 -11.98 10.40 6.73
N SER A 175 -11.96 9.17 6.22
CA SER A 175 -12.97 8.15 6.52
C SER A 175 -12.56 7.27 7.71
N PRO A 176 -13.52 6.60 8.39
CA PRO A 176 -13.26 5.70 9.53
C PRO A 176 -12.77 4.31 9.08
N VAL A 177 -11.77 4.25 8.21
CA VAL A 177 -11.16 3.01 7.73
C VAL A 177 -9.90 2.68 8.52
N ALA A 178 -9.50 1.40 8.53
CA ALA A 178 -8.21 1.00 9.08
C ALA A 178 -7.08 1.67 8.26
N LYS A 179 -6.27 2.48 8.93
CA LYS A 179 -5.18 3.22 8.29
C LYS A 179 -3.95 3.27 9.19
N VAL A 180 -2.79 3.32 8.56
CA VAL A 180 -1.49 3.55 9.21
C VAL A 180 -0.67 4.51 8.36
N GLU A 181 -0.04 5.46 9.03
CA GLU A 181 0.88 6.39 8.39
C GLU A 181 2.32 6.09 8.83
N LEU A 182 3.19 5.79 7.87
CA LEU A 182 4.61 5.58 8.12
C LEU A 182 5.33 6.93 8.13
N LYS A 183 5.76 7.36 9.32
CA LYS A 183 6.41 8.67 9.53
C LYS A 183 7.94 8.61 9.62
N GLN A 184 8.48 7.43 9.91
CA GLN A 184 9.93 7.26 10.03
C GLN A 184 10.56 7.06 8.66
N ILE A 185 11.44 7.98 8.28
CA ILE A 185 12.36 7.77 7.17
C ILE A 185 13.39 6.76 7.66
N GLN A 186 13.43 5.57 7.05
CA GLN A 186 14.55 4.65 7.26
C GLN A 186 15.78 5.28 6.59
N ARG A 187 16.56 5.99 7.38
CA ARG A 187 17.90 6.40 6.97
C ARG A 187 18.71 5.13 6.81
N GLN A 188 19.13 4.84 5.60
CA GLN A 188 20.23 3.87 5.41
C GLN A 188 21.38 4.35 6.29
N LYS A 189 21.77 3.51 7.26
CA LYS A 189 22.91 3.78 8.11
C LYS A 189 24.11 4.09 7.20
N GLY A 190 24.54 5.35 7.14
CA GLY A 190 25.80 5.70 6.53
C GLY A 190 25.83 6.77 5.43
N ASN A 191 24.71 7.34 4.99
CA ASN A 191 24.76 8.46 4.05
C ASN A 191 23.77 9.56 4.45
N ASP A 192 24.30 10.71 4.88
CA ASP A 192 23.60 11.98 4.78
C ASP A 192 23.46 12.29 3.30
N ASN A 193 22.39 11.74 2.68
CA ASN A 193 22.13 11.99 1.27
C ASN A 193 21.48 13.38 1.13
N PRO A 194 22.20 14.36 0.57
CA PRO A 194 21.71 15.73 0.44
C PRO A 194 20.37 15.81 -0.30
N ILE A 195 20.10 14.85 -1.21
CA ILE A 195 18.85 14.79 -1.96
C ILE A 195 17.66 14.55 -1.03
N ILE A 196 17.79 13.66 -0.04
CA ILE A 196 16.72 13.38 0.93
C ILE A 196 16.53 14.58 1.85
N THR A 197 17.62 15.13 2.38
CA THR A 197 17.59 16.30 3.26
C THR A 197 16.98 17.50 2.53
N ASN A 198 17.38 17.75 1.30
CA ASN A 198 16.85 18.84 0.48
C ASN A 198 15.38 18.64 0.11
N SER A 199 14.96 17.41 -0.20
CA SER A 199 13.55 17.13 -0.49
C SER A 199 12.65 17.41 0.71
N LEU A 200 13.10 17.10 1.93
CA LEU A 200 12.39 17.43 3.17
C LEU A 200 12.36 18.94 3.43
N ALA A 201 13.49 19.63 3.20
CA ALA A 201 13.59 21.07 3.37
C ALA A 201 12.61 21.80 2.43
N VAL A 202 12.58 21.41 1.15
CA VAL A 202 11.64 21.98 0.17
C VAL A 202 10.18 21.75 0.58
N ARG A 203 9.83 20.56 1.05
CA ARG A 203 8.48 20.26 1.56
C ARG A 203 8.06 21.10 2.75
N GLN A 204 9.01 21.48 3.59
CA GLN A 204 8.79 22.37 4.75
C GLN A 204 8.82 23.86 4.38
N GLY A 205 8.94 24.18 3.09
CA GLY A 205 9.06 25.56 2.60
C GLY A 205 10.44 26.20 2.87
N ASN A 206 11.44 25.39 3.24
CA ASN A 206 12.80 25.88 3.45
C ASN A 206 13.55 25.87 2.13
N ILE A 207 14.07 27.03 1.73
CA ILE A 207 14.82 27.24 0.47
C ILE A 207 16.34 27.11 0.65
N ASN A 208 16.82 26.98 1.88
CA ASN A 208 18.25 26.76 2.13
C ASN A 208 18.57 25.28 1.93
N LEU A 209 18.98 24.94 0.71
CA LEU A 209 19.30 23.58 0.31
C LEU A 209 20.79 23.32 0.44
N ASP A 210 21.15 22.10 0.86
CA ASP A 210 22.53 21.64 0.88
C ASP A 210 22.93 21.10 -0.49
N TYR A 211 23.91 21.73 -1.12
CA TYR A 211 24.44 21.34 -2.43
C TYR A 211 25.80 20.64 -2.33
N THR A 212 26.25 20.29 -1.13
CA THR A 212 27.50 19.55 -0.96
C THR A 212 27.28 18.11 -1.41
N SER A 213 27.97 17.70 -2.48
CA SER A 213 28.00 16.36 -3.05
C SER A 213 29.11 15.51 -2.43
#